data_6189942b2386401dfb42fdaf865dc0db
#
_entry.id   6189942b2386401dfb42fdaf865dc0db
#
_cell.length_a   1.000
_cell.length_b   1.000
_cell.length_c   1.000
_cell.angle_alpha   90.00
_cell.angle_beta   90.00
_cell.angle_gamma   90.00
#
_symmetry.space_group_name_H-M   'P 1'
#
loop_
_entity.id
_entity.type
_entity.pdbx_description
1 polymer ?
#
loop_
_entity_poly.entity_id
_entity_poly.type
_entity_poly.pdbx_seq_one_letter_code
_entity_poly.pdbx_strand_id
1 'polypeptide(L)'
;MSDAIIRKIAVIFVADVVGFSKMMEANEDETLRSFRACLDIMENLFAEHGGRIFNTAGDAVLAEFQSAVSSVVCASEFQKLVEQRNSSVEDDARMMFRVGINMGDVIVEGDNLYGDGVNVAARLEALSQPGGVCLSKSVHDFVSQKVDLSFDDIGEQRVKNTDVWAYDIQMATAERRTFSSAQTAPENAESKPPTIAVLPFVNQSNDPDQDYFADGLSEDIISNLSSWKTFPVIARNSSFSYRDSTSTATQIAGELGAEYLVTGSVRKGGNKVRVTASLTSGADNEQVWSQKWDRPLDDIFEVQDEVSQAIVALLAPAVTGQEQKRLLTQKKTSNLSAWDLYLQGLGIYNGDDANYEDVIQKCEDAIELDNDFCDAYVLVCRCLFGKVFSNEYAHKRAENEALFHEMANKAYNLDPNNPEAVIALSRSFNIKRDYDKRIELAERALELNPNHPACNHDYGLAITNIGRFDDALDHIFKAMKMDPARQRQYDFILPLVYMAMHDSENALKYAKEHHNYKPHSRYEGYLAAIYANSGDLDMARTHLAKFLEQRPEVKTLADYEKVVPTICKDFMLSGLAKAGLPDA
;
A
#
# COMPACT_ATOMS: atom_id res chain seq x y z
N MET A 1 6.80 35.22 1.36
CA MET A 1 8.17 34.96 1.87
C MET A 1 8.21 33.49 2.14
N SER A 2 9.03 32.72 1.44
CA SER A 2 9.16 31.28 1.71
C SER A 2 9.75 31.12 3.10
N ASP A 3 9.01 30.54 4.03
CA ASP A 3 9.57 30.17 5.32
C ASP A 3 10.66 29.12 5.04
N ALA A 4 11.90 29.54 5.33
CA ALA A 4 13.05 28.66 5.18
C ALA A 4 12.91 27.54 6.24
N ILE A 5 12.90 26.29 5.82
CA ILE A 5 12.93 25.13 6.74
C ILE A 5 14.16 25.26 7.62
N ILE A 6 13.97 25.51 8.90
CA ILE A 6 15.06 25.63 9.87
C ILE A 6 15.43 24.23 10.32
N ARG A 7 16.71 23.85 10.10
CA ARG A 7 17.28 22.58 10.58
C ARG A 7 18.32 22.84 11.64
N LYS A 8 18.39 21.94 12.61
CA LYS A 8 19.43 21.95 13.65
C LYS A 8 19.79 20.53 14.06
N ILE A 9 20.99 20.36 14.62
CA ILE A 9 21.32 19.14 15.36
C ILE A 9 20.74 19.27 16.76
N ALA A 10 19.98 18.28 17.22
CA ALA A 10 19.41 18.24 18.56
C ALA A 10 19.60 16.86 19.19
N VAL A 11 19.63 16.84 20.51
CA VAL A 11 19.56 15.59 21.29
C VAL A 11 18.09 15.38 21.64
N ILE A 12 17.54 14.29 21.15
CA ILE A 12 16.12 13.93 21.31
C ILE A 12 16.02 12.83 22.35
N PHE A 13 15.17 13.07 23.32
CA PHE A 13 14.78 12.15 24.37
C PHE A 13 13.33 11.73 24.14
N VAL A 14 13.05 10.43 24.12
CA VAL A 14 11.71 9.87 24.04
C VAL A 14 11.52 8.92 25.21
N ALA A 15 10.40 9.05 25.91
CA ALA A 15 10.00 8.13 26.98
C ALA A 15 8.55 7.68 26.75
N ASP A 16 8.26 6.42 27.04
CA ASP A 16 6.96 5.80 26.93
C ASP A 16 6.68 4.85 28.09
N VAL A 17 5.40 4.67 28.48
CA VAL A 17 5.01 3.82 29.61
C VAL A 17 4.77 2.39 29.15
N VAL A 18 5.39 1.44 29.81
CA VAL A 18 5.20 0.01 29.52
C VAL A 18 3.79 -0.44 29.90
N GLY A 19 3.00 -0.81 28.90
CA GLY A 19 1.66 -1.38 29.11
C GLY A 19 0.58 -0.38 29.53
N PHE A 20 0.73 0.90 29.23
CA PHE A 20 -0.19 1.99 29.61
C PHE A 20 -1.65 1.69 29.28
N SER A 21 -1.96 1.23 28.07
CA SER A 21 -3.34 0.91 27.65
C SER A 21 -4.00 -0.13 28.55
N LYS A 22 -3.26 -1.18 28.95
CA LYS A 22 -3.76 -2.21 29.88
C LYS A 22 -4.03 -1.66 31.28
N MET A 23 -3.17 -0.75 31.74
CA MET A 23 -3.35 -0.07 33.03
C MET A 23 -4.58 0.82 33.01
N MET A 24 -4.80 1.56 31.91
CA MET A 24 -5.98 2.39 31.69
C MET A 24 -7.27 1.56 31.68
N GLU A 25 -7.27 0.41 31.01
CA GLU A 25 -8.41 -0.52 31.02
C GLU A 25 -8.71 -1.09 32.42
N ALA A 26 -7.67 -1.33 33.23
CA ALA A 26 -7.82 -1.89 34.56
C ALA A 26 -8.32 -0.84 35.58
N ASN A 27 -7.74 0.35 35.58
CA ASN A 27 -8.09 1.44 36.50
C ASN A 27 -7.62 2.81 35.95
N GLU A 28 -8.50 3.48 35.20
CA GLU A 28 -8.21 4.75 34.52
C GLU A 28 -7.77 5.86 35.50
N ASP A 29 -8.51 6.06 36.60
CA ASP A 29 -8.25 7.14 37.54
C ASP A 29 -6.88 6.98 38.26
N GLU A 30 -6.51 5.78 38.63
CA GLU A 30 -5.25 5.49 39.30
C GLU A 30 -4.08 5.57 38.31
N THR A 31 -4.28 5.07 37.09
CA THR A 31 -3.28 5.15 36.01
C THR A 31 -2.95 6.60 35.68
N LEU A 32 -3.97 7.44 35.51
CA LEU A 32 -3.76 8.88 35.23
C LEU A 32 -3.10 9.61 36.40
N ARG A 33 -3.44 9.28 37.65
CA ARG A 33 -2.77 9.85 38.84
C ARG A 33 -1.29 9.47 38.88
N SER A 34 -1.00 8.21 38.68
CA SER A 34 0.36 7.67 38.67
C SER A 34 1.19 8.24 37.53
N PHE A 35 0.60 8.38 36.34
CA PHE A 35 1.26 8.97 35.20
C PHE A 35 1.60 10.45 35.43
N ARG A 36 0.66 11.24 35.96
CA ARG A 36 0.92 12.65 36.31
C ARG A 36 2.05 12.80 37.33
N ALA A 37 2.07 11.94 38.34
CA ALA A 37 3.17 11.97 39.34
C ALA A 37 4.54 11.64 38.72
N CYS A 38 4.59 10.76 37.71
CA CYS A 38 5.83 10.49 36.97
C CYS A 38 6.19 11.64 36.01
N LEU A 39 5.21 12.29 35.40
CA LEU A 39 5.43 13.49 34.60
C LEU A 39 5.99 14.66 35.43
N ASP A 40 5.49 14.89 36.66
CA ASP A 40 6.02 15.91 37.56
C ASP A 40 7.51 15.66 37.89
N ILE A 41 7.92 14.39 38.08
CA ILE A 41 9.32 14.00 38.24
C ILE A 41 10.12 14.36 37.00
N MET A 42 9.60 14.01 35.81
CA MET A 42 10.26 14.23 34.52
C MET A 42 10.44 15.72 34.23
N GLU A 43 9.40 16.54 34.43
CA GLU A 43 9.41 17.99 34.18
C GLU A 43 10.43 18.70 35.10
N ASN A 44 10.51 18.30 36.39
CA ASN A 44 11.48 18.84 37.29
C ASN A 44 12.91 18.53 36.86
N LEU A 45 13.20 17.29 36.47
CA LEU A 45 14.50 16.88 35.94
C LEU A 45 14.84 17.58 34.63
N PHE A 46 13.86 17.76 33.74
CA PHE A 46 14.11 18.51 32.51
C PHE A 46 14.46 19.97 32.78
N ALA A 47 13.80 20.61 33.76
CA ALA A 47 14.13 21.96 34.15
C ALA A 47 15.57 22.06 34.72
N GLU A 48 16.01 21.07 35.48
CA GLU A 48 17.36 20.99 36.08
C GLU A 48 18.46 20.71 35.03
N HIS A 49 18.16 19.85 34.04
CA HIS A 49 19.14 19.39 33.05
C HIS A 49 19.02 20.13 31.70
N GLY A 50 18.17 21.14 31.59
CA GLY A 50 18.00 21.95 30.37
C GLY A 50 17.27 21.22 29.23
N GLY A 51 16.33 20.33 29.58
CA GLY A 51 15.42 19.68 28.66
C GLY A 51 14.17 20.53 28.39
N ARG A 52 13.61 20.41 27.21
CA ARG A 52 12.34 21.05 26.80
C ARG A 52 11.43 20.00 26.17
N ILE A 53 10.25 19.79 26.75
CA ILE A 53 9.21 18.98 26.10
C ILE A 53 8.72 19.76 24.88
N PHE A 54 8.72 19.14 23.71
CA PHE A 54 8.23 19.74 22.50
C PHE A 54 6.97 19.04 21.95
N ASN A 55 6.72 17.79 22.41
CA ASN A 55 5.51 17.05 22.03
C ASN A 55 5.15 15.99 23.09
N THR A 56 3.87 15.65 23.17
CA THR A 56 3.35 14.49 23.92
C THR A 56 2.34 13.75 23.07
N ALA A 57 2.40 12.43 23.01
CA ALA A 57 1.49 11.59 22.23
C ALA A 57 1.00 10.43 23.12
N GLY A 58 -0.19 10.58 23.70
CA GLY A 58 -0.69 9.63 24.71
C GLY A 58 0.19 9.66 25.97
N ASP A 59 0.82 8.54 26.28
CA ASP A 59 1.78 8.37 27.37
C ASP A 59 3.23 8.60 26.95
N ALA A 60 3.48 8.83 25.65
CA ALA A 60 4.81 9.16 25.17
C ALA A 60 5.15 10.64 25.38
N VAL A 61 6.35 10.91 25.88
CA VAL A 61 6.91 12.25 26.08
C VAL A 61 8.14 12.43 25.20
N LEU A 62 8.13 13.48 24.37
CA LEU A 62 9.22 13.83 23.49
C LEU A 62 9.86 15.16 23.94
N ALA A 63 11.15 15.13 24.20
CA ALA A 63 11.89 16.30 24.64
C ALA A 63 13.20 16.49 23.87
N GLU A 64 13.65 17.74 23.80
CA GLU A 64 14.97 18.10 23.29
C GLU A 64 15.90 18.55 24.41
N PHE A 65 17.16 18.25 24.25
CA PHE A 65 18.25 18.73 25.11
C PHE A 65 19.35 19.39 24.28
N GLN A 66 19.99 20.38 24.85
CA GLN A 66 21.14 21.01 24.20
C GLN A 66 22.44 20.20 24.41
N SER A 67 22.45 19.28 25.39
CA SER A 67 23.60 18.46 25.75
C SER A 67 23.25 16.98 25.83
N ALA A 68 23.97 16.15 25.08
CA ALA A 68 23.83 14.70 25.19
C ALA A 68 24.19 14.17 26.57
N VAL A 69 25.17 14.76 27.24
CA VAL A 69 25.55 14.40 28.61
C VAL A 69 24.40 14.70 29.57
N SER A 70 23.81 15.89 29.50
CA SER A 70 22.68 16.27 30.35
C SER A 70 21.46 15.37 30.13
N SER A 71 21.16 15.01 28.85
CA SER A 71 20.06 14.12 28.52
C SER A 71 20.24 12.70 29.09
N VAL A 72 21.45 12.14 29.00
CA VAL A 72 21.75 10.81 29.51
C VAL A 72 21.74 10.77 31.04
N VAL A 73 22.30 11.77 31.73
CA VAL A 73 22.23 11.89 33.18
C VAL A 73 20.79 12.02 33.65
N CYS A 74 20.03 12.92 33.03
CA CYS A 74 18.60 13.12 33.29
C CYS A 74 17.80 11.81 33.16
N ALA A 75 17.99 11.05 32.04
CA ALA A 75 17.33 9.77 31.85
C ALA A 75 17.66 8.75 32.94
N SER A 76 18.94 8.68 33.36
CA SER A 76 19.37 7.78 34.41
C SER A 76 18.77 8.15 35.77
N GLU A 77 18.68 9.44 36.08
CA GLU A 77 18.08 9.93 37.33
C GLU A 77 16.55 9.74 37.31
N PHE A 78 15.91 9.98 36.19
CA PHE A 78 14.48 9.73 36.01
C PHE A 78 14.12 8.28 36.33
N GLN A 79 14.78 7.31 35.71
CA GLN A 79 14.53 5.89 35.99
C GLN A 79 14.70 5.52 37.45
N LYS A 80 15.75 6.06 38.13
CA LYS A 80 15.98 5.83 39.56
C LYS A 80 14.88 6.42 40.44
N LEU A 81 14.38 7.63 40.11
CA LEU A 81 13.32 8.28 40.89
C LEU A 81 11.98 7.58 40.68
N VAL A 82 11.69 7.10 39.46
CA VAL A 82 10.49 6.30 39.19
C VAL A 82 10.55 4.97 39.96
N GLU A 83 11.70 4.30 40.04
CA GLU A 83 11.87 3.08 40.86
C GLU A 83 11.67 3.37 42.35
N GLN A 84 12.22 4.45 42.86
CA GLN A 84 12.00 4.88 44.25
C GLN A 84 10.53 5.14 44.55
N ARG A 85 9.81 5.81 43.61
CA ARG A 85 8.38 5.98 43.72
C ARG A 85 7.66 4.64 43.72
N ASN A 86 8.01 3.75 42.80
CA ASN A 86 7.38 2.43 42.65
C ASN A 86 7.56 1.56 43.90
N SER A 87 8.65 1.74 44.67
CA SER A 87 8.84 1.03 45.92
C SER A 87 7.95 1.52 47.08
N SER A 88 7.28 2.67 46.90
CA SER A 88 6.40 3.30 47.89
C SER A 88 4.90 3.28 47.52
N VAL A 89 4.54 2.68 46.40
CA VAL A 89 3.14 2.55 45.92
C VAL A 89 2.73 1.10 45.73
N GLU A 90 1.44 0.83 45.67
CA GLU A 90 0.89 -0.50 45.42
C GLU A 90 1.24 -0.99 44.03
N ASP A 91 1.19 -2.31 43.78
CA ASP A 91 1.65 -2.92 42.53
C ASP A 91 0.88 -2.43 41.30
N ASP A 92 -0.40 -2.14 41.45
CA ASP A 92 -1.28 -1.62 40.39
C ASP A 92 -1.05 -0.14 40.06
N ALA A 93 -0.36 0.60 40.92
CA ALA A 93 0.03 2.00 40.72
C ALA A 93 1.48 2.17 40.25
N ARG A 94 2.23 1.06 40.08
CA ARG A 94 3.63 1.10 39.60
C ARG A 94 3.66 1.36 38.10
N MET A 95 4.58 2.23 37.68
CA MET A 95 4.84 2.53 36.29
C MET A 95 6.28 2.26 35.93
N MET A 96 6.51 1.67 34.78
CA MET A 96 7.83 1.51 34.19
C MET A 96 7.90 2.26 32.86
N PHE A 97 9.00 2.92 32.63
CA PHE A 97 9.24 3.64 31.40
C PHE A 97 10.35 2.98 30.58
N ARG A 98 10.24 3.11 29.26
CA ARG A 98 11.34 2.92 28.32
C ARG A 98 11.84 4.29 27.91
N VAL A 99 13.13 4.44 27.76
CA VAL A 99 13.72 5.69 27.29
C VAL A 99 14.66 5.44 26.14
N GLY A 100 14.52 6.22 25.08
CA GLY A 100 15.41 6.25 23.91
C GLY A 100 16.03 7.62 23.71
N ILE A 101 17.35 7.69 23.48
CA ILE A 101 18.06 8.95 23.26
C ILE A 101 18.87 8.89 21.97
N ASN A 102 18.67 9.89 21.11
CA ASN A 102 19.40 10.05 19.86
C ASN A 102 19.93 11.47 19.69
N MET A 103 21.03 11.63 18.97
CA MET A 103 21.53 12.92 18.52
C MET A 103 21.56 12.93 16.99
N GLY A 104 20.82 13.85 16.38
CA GLY A 104 20.70 13.92 14.92
C GLY A 104 20.09 15.22 14.42
N ASP A 105 19.97 15.30 13.09
CA ASP A 105 19.37 16.44 12.40
C ASP A 105 17.85 16.43 12.57
N VAL A 106 17.28 17.60 12.91
CA VAL A 106 15.85 17.79 13.09
C VAL A 106 15.38 19.06 12.37
N ILE A 107 14.13 19.04 11.98
CA ILE A 107 13.41 20.19 11.40
C ILE A 107 12.66 20.88 12.53
N VAL A 108 12.79 22.20 12.63
CA VAL A 108 12.08 23.02 13.60
C VAL A 108 10.86 23.64 12.94
N GLU A 109 9.67 23.37 13.49
CA GLU A 109 8.43 23.95 13.03
C GLU A 109 7.61 24.46 14.24
N GLY A 110 7.60 25.77 14.43
CA GLY A 110 7.07 26.36 15.66
C GLY A 110 7.83 25.85 16.90
N ASP A 111 7.10 25.29 17.85
CA ASP A 111 7.67 24.68 19.06
C ASP A 111 8.00 23.19 18.90
N ASN A 112 7.61 22.57 17.79
CA ASN A 112 7.81 21.14 17.53
C ASN A 112 9.09 20.84 16.76
N LEU A 113 9.57 19.60 16.91
CA LEU A 113 10.70 19.04 16.17
C LEU A 113 10.25 17.81 15.40
N TYR A 114 10.72 17.70 14.16
CA TYR A 114 10.43 16.59 13.25
C TYR A 114 11.71 16.07 12.59
N GLY A 115 11.63 14.91 11.98
CA GLY A 115 12.70 14.36 11.15
C GLY A 115 13.31 13.08 11.71
N ASP A 116 14.35 12.61 11.02
CA ASP A 116 14.96 11.32 11.27
C ASP A 116 15.56 11.23 12.69
N GLY A 117 16.11 12.33 13.21
CA GLY A 117 16.62 12.39 14.58
C GLY A 117 15.57 12.03 15.63
N VAL A 118 14.32 12.47 15.46
CA VAL A 118 13.19 12.14 16.36
C VAL A 118 12.77 10.67 16.20
N ASN A 119 12.68 10.21 14.95
CA ASN A 119 12.29 8.84 14.66
C ASN A 119 13.29 7.81 15.22
N VAL A 120 14.58 8.07 15.13
CA VAL A 120 15.62 7.20 15.70
C VAL A 120 15.49 7.14 17.21
N ALA A 121 15.23 8.28 17.89
CA ALA A 121 15.02 8.30 19.33
C ALA A 121 13.80 7.44 19.77
N ALA A 122 12.68 7.56 19.07
CA ALA A 122 11.49 6.73 19.32
C ALA A 122 11.76 5.23 19.10
N ARG A 123 12.59 4.88 18.11
CA ARG A 123 12.98 3.47 17.88
C ARG A 123 13.89 2.94 18.98
N LEU A 124 14.79 3.76 19.49
CA LEU A 124 15.66 3.40 20.63
C LEU A 124 14.83 3.22 21.91
N GLU A 125 13.79 4.04 22.09
CA GLU A 125 12.81 3.86 23.16
C GLU A 125 12.17 2.47 23.07
N ALA A 126 11.62 2.10 21.91
CA ALA A 126 11.00 0.79 21.69
C ALA A 126 11.98 -0.39 21.86
N LEU A 127 13.27 -0.19 21.61
CA LEU A 127 14.34 -1.17 21.88
C LEU A 127 14.72 -1.26 23.36
N SER A 128 14.49 -0.20 24.12
CA SER A 128 14.87 -0.12 25.52
C SER A 128 14.14 -1.18 26.36
N GLN A 129 14.82 -1.73 27.36
CA GLN A 129 14.18 -2.61 28.34
C GLN A 129 13.27 -1.80 29.28
N PRO A 130 12.18 -2.39 29.82
CA PRO A 130 11.41 -1.75 30.88
C PRO A 130 12.34 -1.25 32.02
N GLY A 131 12.20 0.02 32.42
CA GLY A 131 13.07 0.66 33.41
C GLY A 131 14.47 1.03 32.89
N GLY A 132 14.74 0.86 31.60
CA GLY A 132 16.03 1.08 30.96
C GLY A 132 16.12 2.33 30.09
N VAL A 133 17.34 2.57 29.57
CA VAL A 133 17.67 3.67 28.66
C VAL A 133 18.53 3.13 27.53
N CYS A 134 18.08 3.32 26.28
CA CYS A 134 18.79 2.92 25.08
C CYS A 134 19.29 4.13 24.29
N LEU A 135 20.55 4.10 23.84
CA LEU A 135 21.24 5.20 23.18
C LEU A 135 21.62 4.85 21.75
N SER A 136 21.63 5.84 20.85
CA SER A 136 22.30 5.70 19.56
C SER A 136 23.83 5.73 19.73
N LYS A 137 24.53 5.17 18.74
CA LYS A 137 26.00 5.23 18.68
C LYS A 137 26.52 6.68 18.76
N SER A 138 25.85 7.64 18.09
CA SER A 138 26.25 9.04 18.14
C SER A 138 26.19 9.64 19.54
N VAL A 139 25.19 9.26 20.34
CA VAL A 139 25.09 9.66 21.76
C VAL A 139 26.15 8.95 22.59
N HIS A 140 26.28 7.63 22.47
CA HIS A 140 27.27 6.83 23.20
C HIS A 140 28.70 7.34 22.98
N ASP A 141 29.12 7.53 21.73
CA ASP A 141 30.47 7.99 21.40
C ASP A 141 30.76 9.38 21.99
N PHE A 142 29.72 10.22 22.13
CA PHE A 142 29.85 11.55 22.72
C PHE A 142 29.92 11.54 24.26
N VAL A 143 29.24 10.60 24.92
CA VAL A 143 29.08 10.63 26.41
C VAL A 143 29.94 9.63 27.16
N SER A 144 30.38 8.53 26.53
CA SER A 144 31.04 7.39 27.18
C SER A 144 32.26 7.72 28.05
N GLN A 145 32.98 8.80 27.73
CA GLN A 145 34.13 9.28 28.52
C GLN A 145 33.79 10.46 29.44
N LYS A 146 32.52 10.89 29.50
CA LYS A 146 32.09 12.12 30.20
C LYS A 146 31.12 11.85 31.35
N VAL A 147 30.56 10.63 31.42
CA VAL A 147 29.66 10.21 32.48
C VAL A 147 30.19 8.96 33.16
N ASP A 148 29.93 8.83 34.44
CA ASP A 148 30.27 7.64 35.25
C ASP A 148 29.15 6.59 35.15
N LEU A 149 28.92 6.09 33.92
CA LEU A 149 27.93 5.07 33.59
C LEU A 149 28.59 3.99 32.74
N SER A 150 28.16 2.76 32.91
CA SER A 150 28.56 1.63 32.07
C SER A 150 27.53 1.38 30.98
N PHE A 151 27.98 0.93 29.80
CA PHE A 151 27.16 0.71 28.62
C PHE A 151 27.33 -0.72 28.11
N ASP A 152 26.26 -1.34 27.72
CA ASP A 152 26.25 -2.61 27.01
C ASP A 152 26.04 -2.34 25.50
N ASP A 153 27.01 -2.77 24.69
CA ASP A 153 26.87 -2.71 23.23
C ASP A 153 25.88 -3.79 22.78
N ILE A 154 24.74 -3.38 22.30
CA ILE A 154 23.72 -4.29 21.74
C ILE A 154 23.84 -4.47 20.24
N GLY A 155 24.85 -3.84 19.65
CA GLY A 155 25.17 -3.98 18.22
C GLY A 155 24.24 -3.22 17.29
N GLU A 156 24.36 -3.55 16.02
CA GLU A 156 23.48 -3.01 15.00
C GLU A 156 22.10 -3.64 15.13
N GLN A 157 21.12 -2.80 15.41
CA GLN A 157 19.72 -3.19 15.55
C GLN A 157 18.94 -2.72 14.33
N ARG A 158 18.33 -3.64 13.61
CA ARG A 158 17.43 -3.30 12.51
C ARG A 158 16.04 -3.01 13.07
N VAL A 159 15.71 -1.73 13.15
CA VAL A 159 14.40 -1.30 13.65
C VAL A 159 13.64 -0.63 12.52
N LYS A 160 12.63 -1.33 12.02
CA LYS A 160 11.74 -0.91 10.90
C LYS A 160 12.54 -0.61 9.66
N ASN A 161 13.35 -0.52 9.03
CA ASN A 161 14.10 -0.15 7.82
C ASN A 161 15.28 0.81 8.08
N THR A 162 15.71 0.96 9.32
CA THR A 162 16.91 1.73 9.64
C THR A 162 17.80 0.87 10.52
N ASP A 163 19.05 0.70 10.12
CA ASP A 163 20.06 0.05 10.95
C ASP A 163 20.58 1.10 11.93
N VAL A 164 20.34 0.87 13.22
CA VAL A 164 20.79 1.75 14.31
C VAL A 164 21.73 0.97 15.20
N TRP A 165 22.96 1.40 15.32
CA TRP A 165 23.86 0.86 16.31
C TRP A 165 23.49 1.40 17.70
N ALA A 166 23.15 0.52 18.62
CA ALA A 166 22.55 0.91 19.88
C ALA A 166 23.34 0.39 21.11
N TYR A 167 23.16 1.10 22.21
CA TYR A 167 23.80 0.81 23.51
C TYR A 167 22.76 0.93 24.62
N ASP A 168 22.69 -0.05 25.51
CA ASP A 168 21.90 0.07 26.74
C ASP A 168 22.77 0.64 27.85
N ILE A 169 22.22 1.53 28.69
CA ILE A 169 22.88 1.92 29.93
C ILE A 169 22.70 0.79 30.96
N GLN A 170 23.76 0.34 31.58
CA GLN A 170 23.70 -0.64 32.66
C GLN A 170 23.06 0.00 33.90
N MET A 171 21.82 -0.36 34.17
CA MET A 171 21.01 0.18 35.26
C MET A 171 20.41 -0.95 36.09
N ALA A 172 20.38 -0.76 37.44
CA ALA A 172 19.68 -1.70 38.31
C ALA A 172 18.16 -1.70 38.13
N THR A 173 17.63 -0.58 37.61
CA THR A 173 16.20 -0.36 37.30
C THR A 173 15.72 -1.09 36.04
N ALA A 174 16.66 -1.43 35.14
CA ALA A 174 16.32 -2.09 33.88
C ALA A 174 16.15 -3.60 34.05
N GLU A 175 15.12 -4.16 33.42
CA GLU A 175 15.03 -5.60 33.26
C GLU A 175 16.25 -6.09 32.47
N ARG A 176 16.86 -7.21 32.93
CA ARG A 176 18.04 -7.74 32.24
C ARG A 176 17.65 -8.25 30.86
N ARG A 177 18.33 -7.72 29.84
CA ARG A 177 18.25 -8.29 28.50
C ARG A 177 18.81 -9.70 28.52
N THR A 178 17.95 -10.72 28.37
CA THR A 178 18.39 -12.10 28.21
C THR A 178 18.92 -12.26 26.78
N PHE A 179 20.25 -12.25 26.64
CA PHE A 179 20.87 -12.75 25.42
C PHE A 179 20.67 -14.26 25.41
N SER A 180 19.64 -14.74 24.76
CA SER A 180 19.52 -16.14 24.36
C SER A 180 20.70 -16.40 23.42
N SER A 181 21.71 -17.16 23.92
CA SER A 181 22.81 -17.60 23.09
C SER A 181 22.25 -18.33 21.89
N ALA A 182 22.46 -17.76 20.71
CA ALA A 182 22.31 -18.37 19.41
C ALA A 182 21.02 -19.23 19.23
N GLN A 183 19.89 -18.60 19.14
CA GLN A 183 19.01 -18.94 18.03
C GLN A 183 19.36 -17.97 16.92
N THR A 184 20.16 -18.45 15.97
CA THR A 184 20.05 -18.00 14.61
C THR A 184 18.56 -17.97 14.34
N ALA A 185 17.98 -16.77 14.41
CA ALA A 185 16.68 -16.54 13.78
C ALA A 185 16.83 -17.13 12.38
N PRO A 186 15.85 -17.88 11.88
CA PRO A 186 15.91 -18.31 10.52
C PRO A 186 16.19 -17.07 9.69
N GLU A 187 17.32 -17.04 9.01
CA GLU A 187 17.55 -16.14 7.89
C GLU A 187 16.30 -16.24 7.01
N ASN A 188 15.68 -15.11 6.70
CA ASN A 188 14.45 -14.95 5.95
C ASN A 188 13.13 -15.02 6.74
N ALA A 189 12.95 -14.06 7.66
CA ALA A 189 11.72 -13.32 7.73
C ALA A 189 12.08 -11.85 7.50
N GLU A 190 12.21 -11.45 6.26
CA GLU A 190 12.00 -10.07 5.86
C GLU A 190 10.66 -9.69 6.46
N SER A 191 10.63 -8.80 7.45
CA SER A 191 9.37 -8.24 7.93
C SER A 191 8.80 -7.50 6.73
N LYS A 192 7.86 -8.16 6.04
CA LYS A 192 7.19 -7.57 4.88
C LYS A 192 6.60 -6.23 5.35
N PRO A 193 6.77 -5.17 4.57
CA PRO A 193 6.15 -3.91 4.90
C PRO A 193 4.64 -4.11 5.10
N PRO A 194 4.01 -3.40 6.06
CA PRO A 194 2.61 -3.64 6.42
C PRO A 194 1.69 -3.37 5.22
N THR A 195 0.72 -4.24 5.02
CA THR A 195 -0.30 -4.07 3.98
C THR A 195 -1.39 -3.13 4.49
N ILE A 196 -1.75 -2.13 3.68
CA ILE A 196 -2.75 -1.11 4.01
C ILE A 196 -3.98 -1.27 3.12
N ALA A 197 -5.17 -1.16 3.70
CA ALA A 197 -6.41 -0.99 2.94
C ALA A 197 -7.05 0.37 3.28
N VAL A 198 -7.47 1.11 2.26
CA VAL A 198 -8.25 2.34 2.43
C VAL A 198 -9.70 2.00 2.11
N LEU A 199 -10.55 2.02 3.11
CA LEU A 199 -11.99 1.79 2.93
C LEU A 199 -12.66 3.04 2.33
N PRO A 200 -13.80 2.89 1.64
CA PRO A 200 -14.53 4.03 1.10
C PRO A 200 -14.90 5.01 2.21
N PHE A 201 -14.57 6.28 2.03
CA PHE A 201 -14.94 7.32 2.99
C PHE A 201 -16.46 7.54 2.97
N VAL A 202 -17.02 7.77 4.14
CA VAL A 202 -18.46 7.97 4.28
C VAL A 202 -18.82 9.40 3.89
N ASN A 203 -19.77 9.55 2.98
CA ASN A 203 -20.35 10.84 2.70
C ASN A 203 -21.25 11.27 3.86
N GLN A 204 -20.85 12.32 4.57
CA GLN A 204 -21.62 12.95 5.65
C GLN A 204 -22.28 14.27 5.20
N SER A 205 -22.32 14.55 3.91
CA SER A 205 -23.08 15.66 3.34
C SER A 205 -24.58 15.37 3.40
N ASN A 206 -25.42 16.40 3.33
CA ASN A 206 -26.87 16.23 3.23
C ASN A 206 -27.34 15.87 1.81
N ASP A 207 -26.44 15.60 0.90
CA ASP A 207 -26.64 15.36 -0.52
C ASP A 207 -26.07 13.99 -0.89
N PRO A 208 -26.92 12.95 -1.09
CA PRO A 208 -26.46 11.64 -1.50
C PRO A 208 -25.75 11.63 -2.86
N ASP A 209 -26.07 12.59 -3.74
CA ASP A 209 -25.42 12.71 -5.05
C ASP A 209 -23.93 13.10 -4.94
N GLN A 210 -23.40 13.32 -3.71
CA GLN A 210 -21.99 13.58 -3.45
C GLN A 210 -21.17 12.32 -3.07
N ASP A 211 -21.74 11.12 -3.15
CA ASP A 211 -21.03 9.87 -2.81
C ASP A 211 -19.80 9.67 -3.72
N TYR A 212 -19.91 10.03 -5.01
CA TYR A 212 -18.78 9.97 -5.94
C TYR A 212 -17.59 10.82 -5.51
N PHE A 213 -17.85 11.93 -4.79
CA PHE A 213 -16.79 12.80 -4.30
C PHE A 213 -16.01 12.15 -3.14
N ALA A 214 -16.72 11.49 -2.21
CA ALA A 214 -16.11 10.74 -1.13
C ALA A 214 -15.32 9.53 -1.66
N ASP A 215 -15.84 8.88 -2.68
CA ASP A 215 -15.21 7.78 -3.39
C ASP A 215 -13.92 8.22 -4.08
N GLY A 216 -13.99 9.32 -4.82
CA GLY A 216 -12.84 9.86 -5.52
C GLY A 216 -11.72 10.26 -4.55
N LEU A 217 -12.06 10.88 -3.42
CA LEU A 217 -11.08 11.18 -2.38
C LEU A 217 -10.40 9.89 -1.86
N SER A 218 -11.17 8.84 -1.61
CA SER A 218 -10.62 7.56 -1.15
C SER A 218 -9.71 6.92 -2.21
N GLU A 219 -10.11 6.98 -3.49
CA GLU A 219 -9.32 6.46 -4.61
C GLU A 219 -8.01 7.25 -4.80
N ASP A 220 -8.07 8.57 -4.66
CA ASP A 220 -6.87 9.41 -4.72
C ASP A 220 -5.89 9.11 -3.58
N ILE A 221 -6.39 8.86 -2.36
CA ILE A 221 -5.57 8.42 -1.23
C ILE A 221 -4.94 7.04 -1.52
N ILE A 222 -5.69 6.09 -2.08
CA ILE A 222 -5.17 4.78 -2.50
C ILE A 222 -4.05 4.97 -3.54
N SER A 223 -4.29 5.79 -4.55
CA SER A 223 -3.32 6.09 -5.60
C SER A 223 -2.04 6.72 -5.03
N ASN A 224 -2.21 7.73 -4.18
CA ASN A 224 -1.09 8.41 -3.53
C ASN A 224 -0.30 7.44 -2.65
N LEU A 225 -0.96 6.65 -1.80
CA LEU A 225 -0.29 5.65 -0.96
C LEU A 225 0.40 4.55 -1.78
N SER A 226 -0.21 4.12 -2.89
CA SER A 226 0.37 3.10 -3.76
C SER A 226 1.62 3.58 -4.49
N SER A 227 1.75 4.89 -4.74
CA SER A 227 2.93 5.49 -5.36
C SER A 227 4.18 5.44 -4.46
N TRP A 228 3.97 5.28 -3.14
CA TRP A 228 5.05 5.03 -2.19
C TRP A 228 5.44 3.55 -2.25
N LYS A 229 6.66 3.26 -2.71
CA LYS A 229 7.16 1.89 -2.90
C LYS A 229 7.32 1.10 -1.60
N THR A 230 7.07 1.73 -0.48
CA THR A 230 7.43 1.24 0.86
C THR A 230 6.51 0.13 1.36
N PHE A 231 5.23 0.13 1.00
CA PHE A 231 4.25 -0.87 1.50
C PHE A 231 3.19 -1.21 0.45
N PRO A 232 2.66 -2.44 0.49
CA PRO A 232 1.53 -2.84 -0.36
C PRO A 232 0.25 -2.10 0.04
N VAL A 233 -0.51 -1.64 -0.94
CA VAL A 233 -1.84 -1.05 -0.74
C VAL A 233 -2.87 -1.94 -1.43
N ILE A 234 -3.92 -2.32 -0.70
CA ILE A 234 -5.03 -3.11 -1.26
C ILE A 234 -5.75 -2.28 -2.31
N ALA A 235 -6.05 -2.91 -3.44
CA ALA A 235 -6.71 -2.25 -4.56
C ALA A 235 -8.08 -1.71 -4.17
N ARG A 236 -8.46 -0.59 -4.80
CA ARG A 236 -9.74 0.10 -4.60
C ARG A 236 -10.93 -0.87 -4.58
N ASN A 237 -11.00 -1.74 -5.59
CA ASN A 237 -12.17 -2.60 -5.76
C ASN A 237 -12.37 -3.57 -4.60
N SER A 238 -11.28 -4.09 -4.06
CA SER A 238 -11.33 -4.95 -2.89
C SER A 238 -11.74 -4.18 -1.63
N SER A 239 -11.20 -2.99 -1.43
CA SER A 239 -11.57 -2.12 -0.31
C SER A 239 -13.03 -1.66 -0.39
N PHE A 240 -13.50 -1.33 -1.59
CA PHE A 240 -14.85 -0.79 -1.81
C PHE A 240 -15.96 -1.85 -1.76
N SER A 241 -15.62 -3.15 -1.85
CA SER A 241 -16.59 -4.22 -1.60
C SER A 241 -17.12 -4.24 -0.16
N TYR A 242 -16.47 -3.53 0.75
CA TYR A 242 -16.89 -3.36 2.15
C TYR A 242 -17.65 -2.05 2.41
N ARG A 243 -18.08 -1.36 1.40
CA ARG A 243 -19.02 -0.24 1.53
C ARG A 243 -20.18 -0.60 2.41
N ASP A 244 -20.96 -0.33 2.99
CA ASP A 244 -22.12 -0.78 3.76
C ASP A 244 -21.94 -2.11 4.52
N SER A 245 -20.69 -2.60 4.66
CA SER A 245 -20.43 -3.82 5.43
C SER A 245 -20.68 -3.59 6.91
N THR A 246 -21.32 -4.57 7.55
CA THR A 246 -21.50 -4.63 9.00
C THR A 246 -20.38 -5.38 9.72
N SER A 247 -19.36 -5.83 8.97
CA SER A 247 -18.20 -6.53 9.52
C SER A 247 -17.35 -5.59 10.37
N THR A 248 -16.72 -6.15 11.40
CA THR A 248 -15.78 -5.38 12.22
C THR A 248 -14.50 -5.05 11.44
N ALA A 249 -13.77 -4.01 11.86
CA ALA A 249 -12.51 -3.66 11.23
C ALA A 249 -11.51 -4.83 11.22
N THR A 250 -11.45 -5.62 12.29
CA THR A 250 -10.60 -6.83 12.37
C THR A 250 -11.01 -7.90 11.35
N GLN A 251 -12.31 -8.10 11.13
CA GLN A 251 -12.79 -9.04 10.11
C GLN A 251 -12.43 -8.55 8.70
N ILE A 252 -12.70 -7.29 8.40
CA ILE A 252 -12.37 -6.67 7.11
C ILE A 252 -10.85 -6.77 6.84
N ALA A 253 -10.04 -6.42 7.85
CA ALA A 253 -8.59 -6.51 7.75
C ALA A 253 -8.11 -7.93 7.46
N GLY A 254 -8.68 -8.93 8.16
CA GLY A 254 -8.36 -10.35 7.96
C GLY A 254 -8.72 -10.83 6.55
N GLU A 255 -9.90 -10.48 6.04
CA GLU A 255 -10.38 -10.87 4.70
C GLU A 255 -9.58 -10.20 3.58
N LEU A 256 -9.19 -8.93 3.76
CA LEU A 256 -8.35 -8.20 2.83
C LEU A 256 -6.85 -8.56 2.95
N GLY A 257 -6.44 -9.23 4.03
CA GLY A 257 -5.03 -9.46 4.35
C GLY A 257 -4.28 -8.15 4.62
N ALA A 258 -4.98 -7.15 5.17
CA ALA A 258 -4.44 -5.84 5.52
C ALA A 258 -4.05 -5.81 7.00
N GLU A 259 -2.90 -5.21 7.31
CA GLU A 259 -2.46 -4.99 8.69
C GLU A 259 -3.01 -3.69 9.26
N TYR A 260 -3.30 -2.72 8.37
CA TYR A 260 -3.90 -1.44 8.75
C TYR A 260 -5.06 -1.08 7.84
N LEU A 261 -6.10 -0.48 8.44
CA LEU A 261 -7.24 0.08 7.74
C LEU A 261 -7.23 1.60 7.85
N VAL A 262 -7.35 2.28 6.72
CA VAL A 262 -7.66 3.71 6.65
C VAL A 262 -9.16 3.85 6.46
N THR A 263 -9.81 4.56 7.37
CA THR A 263 -11.23 4.89 7.32
C THR A 263 -11.42 6.40 7.38
N GLY A 264 -12.53 6.90 6.91
CA GLY A 264 -12.76 8.32 6.98
C GLY A 264 -14.17 8.76 6.61
N SER A 265 -14.38 10.06 6.66
CA SER A 265 -15.61 10.68 6.23
C SER A 265 -15.36 12.02 5.56
N VAL A 266 -16.25 12.38 4.63
CA VAL A 266 -16.22 13.65 3.92
C VAL A 266 -17.54 14.36 4.09
N ARG A 267 -17.49 15.65 4.39
CA ARG A 267 -18.67 16.52 4.45
C ARG A 267 -18.41 17.79 3.65
N LYS A 268 -19.08 17.91 2.51
CA LYS A 268 -19.06 19.11 1.66
C LYS A 268 -20.24 20.00 2.01
N GLY A 269 -19.98 21.30 2.14
CA GLY A 269 -21.01 22.30 2.43
C GLY A 269 -20.66 23.64 1.77
N GLY A 270 -21.27 23.95 0.62
CA GLY A 270 -20.90 25.10 -0.19
C GLY A 270 -19.44 25.04 -0.65
N ASN A 271 -18.64 26.09 -0.37
CA ASN A 271 -17.21 26.14 -0.72
C ASN A 271 -16.29 25.63 0.42
N LYS A 272 -16.80 24.78 1.32
CA LYS A 272 -16.00 24.18 2.40
C LYS A 272 -16.13 22.68 2.38
N VAL A 273 -15.02 22.04 2.68
CA VAL A 273 -14.95 20.59 2.87
C VAL A 273 -14.36 20.28 4.25
N ARG A 274 -14.96 19.30 4.92
CA ARG A 274 -14.43 18.68 6.12
C ARG A 274 -14.09 17.24 5.78
N VAL A 275 -12.84 16.89 5.99
CA VAL A 275 -12.34 15.51 5.85
C VAL A 275 -11.90 15.03 7.22
N THR A 276 -12.28 13.81 7.57
CA THR A 276 -11.74 13.11 8.73
C THR A 276 -11.13 11.81 8.23
N ALA A 277 -9.92 11.50 8.64
CA ALA A 277 -9.28 10.23 8.35
C ALA A 277 -8.73 9.61 9.63
N SER A 278 -8.76 8.29 9.70
CA SER A 278 -8.26 7.51 10.83
C SER A 278 -7.52 6.29 10.32
N LEU A 279 -6.45 5.90 11.00
CA LEU A 279 -5.69 4.68 10.79
C LEU A 279 -5.94 3.75 11.96
N THR A 280 -6.39 2.53 11.67
CA THR A 280 -6.76 1.51 12.67
C THR A 280 -5.95 0.26 12.43
N SER A 281 -5.41 -0.35 13.48
CA SER A 281 -4.77 -1.65 13.44
C SER A 281 -5.80 -2.74 13.13
N GLY A 282 -5.50 -3.59 12.15
CA GLY A 282 -6.36 -4.72 11.79
C GLY A 282 -6.34 -5.87 12.80
N ALA A 283 -5.32 -5.94 13.65
CA ALA A 283 -5.15 -7.03 14.59
C ALA A 283 -6.07 -6.91 15.82
N ASP A 284 -6.19 -5.71 16.38
CA ASP A 284 -6.84 -5.43 17.65
C ASP A 284 -7.90 -4.33 17.60
N ASN A 285 -8.12 -3.73 16.41
CA ASN A 285 -9.02 -2.61 16.20
C ASN A 285 -8.61 -1.32 16.96
N GLU A 286 -7.34 -1.22 17.34
CA GLU A 286 -6.82 -0.02 17.97
C GLU A 286 -6.69 1.11 16.96
N GLN A 287 -7.21 2.31 17.31
CA GLN A 287 -7.05 3.50 16.48
C GLN A 287 -5.65 4.09 16.69
N VAL A 288 -4.76 3.85 15.74
CA VAL A 288 -3.36 4.30 15.77
C VAL A 288 -3.27 5.82 15.56
N TRP A 289 -4.16 6.37 14.76
CA TRP A 289 -4.16 7.79 14.42
C TRP A 289 -5.52 8.25 13.90
N SER A 290 -5.85 9.53 14.17
CA SER A 290 -6.98 10.21 13.56
C SER A 290 -6.70 11.70 13.45
N GLN A 291 -7.10 12.28 12.33
CA GLN A 291 -6.98 13.72 12.09
C GLN A 291 -8.17 14.24 11.30
N LYS A 292 -8.45 15.54 11.48
CA LYS A 292 -9.55 16.25 10.84
C LYS A 292 -9.03 17.51 10.16
N TRP A 293 -9.49 17.73 8.95
CA TRP A 293 -9.21 18.91 8.14
C TRP A 293 -10.51 19.67 7.87
N ASP A 294 -10.47 20.97 8.10
CA ASP A 294 -11.51 21.92 7.71
C ASP A 294 -10.85 22.91 6.74
N ARG A 295 -11.17 22.82 5.45
CA ARG A 295 -10.52 23.59 4.38
C ARG A 295 -11.54 24.18 3.40
N PRO A 296 -11.19 25.23 2.62
CA PRO A 296 -11.88 25.56 1.38
C PRO A 296 -11.88 24.35 0.44
N LEU A 297 -12.89 24.25 -0.43
CA LEU A 297 -12.96 23.16 -1.40
C LEU A 297 -11.80 23.21 -2.39
N ASP A 298 -11.29 24.40 -2.69
CA ASP A 298 -10.14 24.61 -3.57
C ASP A 298 -8.85 23.93 -3.07
N ASP A 299 -8.74 23.72 -1.75
CA ASP A 299 -7.56 23.10 -1.10
C ASP A 299 -7.71 21.56 -0.97
N ILE A 300 -8.70 20.92 -1.63
CA ILE A 300 -8.96 19.48 -1.44
C ILE A 300 -7.78 18.61 -1.83
N PHE A 301 -7.03 18.98 -2.85
CA PHE A 301 -5.85 18.25 -3.30
C PHE A 301 -4.71 18.29 -2.26
N GLU A 302 -4.56 19.43 -1.56
CA GLU A 302 -3.60 19.55 -0.44
C GLU A 302 -4.01 18.63 0.71
N VAL A 303 -5.33 18.51 1.00
CA VAL A 303 -5.85 17.61 2.03
C VAL A 303 -5.55 16.14 1.66
N GLN A 304 -5.72 15.73 0.40
CA GLN A 304 -5.39 14.38 -0.07
C GLN A 304 -3.91 14.06 0.18
N ASP A 305 -3.03 14.99 -0.13
CA ASP A 305 -1.60 14.86 0.05
C ASP A 305 -1.24 14.80 1.55
N GLU A 306 -1.82 15.68 2.37
CA GLU A 306 -1.61 15.71 3.83
C GLU A 306 -2.04 14.39 4.49
N VAL A 307 -3.20 13.82 4.10
CA VAL A 307 -3.68 12.51 4.60
C VAL A 307 -2.69 11.41 4.25
N SER A 308 -2.28 11.34 2.99
CA SER A 308 -1.35 10.31 2.51
C SER A 308 0.01 10.42 3.19
N GLN A 309 0.54 11.64 3.33
CA GLN A 309 1.81 11.90 4.01
C GLN A 309 1.75 11.53 5.50
N ALA A 310 0.66 11.84 6.19
CA ALA A 310 0.49 11.49 7.60
C ALA A 310 0.50 9.97 7.80
N ILE A 311 -0.19 9.20 6.94
CA ILE A 311 -0.20 7.74 6.98
C ILE A 311 1.19 7.18 6.71
N VAL A 312 1.89 7.69 5.68
CA VAL A 312 3.25 7.27 5.34
C VAL A 312 4.22 7.56 6.48
N ALA A 313 4.15 8.73 7.08
CA ALA A 313 5.02 9.11 8.19
C ALA A 313 4.86 8.17 9.41
N LEU A 314 3.64 7.65 9.62
CA LEU A 314 3.36 6.71 10.70
C LEU A 314 3.86 5.29 10.40
N LEU A 315 3.67 4.82 9.15
CA LEU A 315 3.90 3.43 8.79
C LEU A 315 5.27 3.18 8.13
N ALA A 316 5.88 4.21 7.56
CA ALA A 316 7.16 4.14 6.86
C ALA A 316 8.07 5.34 7.20
N PRO A 317 8.47 5.49 8.46
CA PRO A 317 9.26 6.64 8.90
C PRO A 317 10.65 6.75 8.25
N ALA A 318 11.12 5.74 7.50
CA ALA A 318 12.41 5.72 6.80
C ALA A 318 12.38 6.29 5.35
N VAL A 319 11.23 6.79 4.89
CA VAL A 319 11.12 7.34 3.53
C VAL A 319 11.89 8.66 3.44
N THR A 320 12.90 8.70 2.57
CA THR A 320 13.78 9.87 2.41
C THR A 320 13.06 11.06 1.76
N GLY A 321 13.41 12.28 2.16
CA GLY A 321 12.82 13.51 1.64
C GLY A 321 12.95 13.75 0.12
N GLN A 322 13.80 12.98 -0.59
CA GLN A 322 13.89 13.00 -2.06
C GLN A 322 12.69 12.26 -2.70
N GLU A 323 12.26 11.14 -2.12
CA GLU A 323 11.09 10.39 -2.60
C GLU A 323 9.80 11.16 -2.32
N GLN A 324 9.73 11.79 -1.16
CA GLN A 324 8.66 12.73 -0.81
C GLN A 324 8.51 13.87 -1.84
N LYS A 325 9.61 14.53 -2.21
CA LYS A 325 9.60 15.61 -3.22
C LYS A 325 9.19 15.12 -4.62
N ARG A 326 9.58 13.90 -5.00
CA ARG A 326 9.23 13.31 -6.30
C ARG A 326 7.72 13.07 -6.42
N LEU A 327 7.08 12.62 -5.34
CA LEU A 327 5.64 12.29 -5.31
C LEU A 327 4.77 13.53 -5.24
N LEU A 328 5.23 14.59 -4.56
CA LEU A 328 4.55 15.89 -4.50
C LEU A 328 4.57 16.65 -5.86
N THR A 329 5.37 16.21 -6.83
CA THR A 329 5.43 16.84 -8.17
C THR A 329 4.53 16.14 -9.20
N GLN A 330 3.86 15.06 -8.88
CA GLN A 330 2.84 14.47 -9.76
C GLN A 330 1.61 15.38 -9.81
N LYS A 331 1.57 16.26 -10.81
CA LYS A 331 0.43 17.15 -11.03
C LYS A 331 -0.78 16.33 -11.52
N LYS A 332 -1.74 16.15 -10.65
CA LYS A 332 -3.14 15.96 -11.05
C LYS A 332 -3.66 17.31 -11.55
N THR A 333 -4.86 17.34 -12.11
CA THR A 333 -5.47 18.62 -12.50
C THR A 333 -5.58 19.58 -11.30
N SER A 334 -5.42 20.88 -11.54
CA SER A 334 -5.81 21.93 -10.60
C SER A 334 -7.23 22.49 -10.86
N ASN A 335 -7.89 21.98 -11.91
CA ASN A 335 -9.24 22.40 -12.29
C ASN A 335 -10.29 21.51 -11.59
N LEU A 336 -10.93 22.04 -10.56
CA LEU A 336 -11.94 21.31 -9.78
C LEU A 336 -13.13 20.84 -10.62
N SER A 337 -13.53 21.59 -11.64
CA SER A 337 -14.64 21.18 -12.52
C SER A 337 -14.24 20.02 -13.41
N ALA A 338 -13.02 20.02 -13.93
CA ALA A 338 -12.48 18.88 -14.68
C ALA A 338 -12.36 17.64 -13.79
N TRP A 339 -11.88 17.81 -12.57
CA TRP A 339 -11.78 16.72 -11.60
C TRP A 339 -13.14 16.16 -11.20
N ASP A 340 -14.15 17.02 -10.98
CA ASP A 340 -15.53 16.60 -10.67
C ASP A 340 -16.15 15.76 -11.80
N LEU A 341 -15.99 16.17 -13.06
CA LEU A 341 -16.44 15.42 -14.23
C LEU A 341 -15.73 14.07 -14.36
N TYR A 342 -14.41 14.04 -14.13
CA TYR A 342 -13.64 12.80 -14.10
C TYR A 342 -14.16 11.85 -13.02
N LEU A 343 -14.44 12.32 -11.80
CA LEU A 343 -14.99 11.50 -10.72
C LEU A 343 -16.39 10.95 -11.06
N GLN A 344 -17.24 11.74 -11.70
CA GLN A 344 -18.53 11.24 -12.20
C GLN A 344 -18.33 10.10 -13.21
N GLY A 345 -17.43 10.28 -14.18
CA GLY A 345 -17.05 9.23 -15.14
C GLY A 345 -16.52 7.98 -14.46
N LEU A 346 -15.66 8.15 -13.47
CA LEU A 346 -15.07 7.07 -12.68
C LEU A 346 -16.12 6.31 -11.87
N GLY A 347 -17.09 7.03 -11.28
CA GLY A 347 -18.24 6.43 -10.60
C GLY A 347 -19.07 5.55 -11.54
N ILE A 348 -19.36 6.02 -12.76
CA ILE A 348 -20.05 5.21 -13.78
C ILE A 348 -19.22 3.99 -14.17
N TYR A 349 -17.92 4.15 -14.43
CA TYR A 349 -17.00 3.06 -14.80
C TYR A 349 -16.94 1.92 -13.77
N ASN A 350 -17.05 2.27 -12.50
CA ASN A 350 -16.97 1.33 -11.39
C ASN A 350 -18.35 0.75 -10.97
N GLY A 351 -19.45 1.23 -11.55
CA GLY A 351 -20.80 0.70 -11.35
C GLY A 351 -21.02 -0.66 -12.04
N ASP A 352 -22.06 -1.39 -11.61
CA ASP A 352 -22.37 -2.72 -12.14
C ASP A 352 -22.75 -2.71 -13.62
N ASP A 353 -23.39 -1.63 -14.09
CA ASP A 353 -23.87 -1.44 -15.46
C ASP A 353 -23.09 -0.33 -16.19
N ALA A 354 -21.74 -0.41 -16.16
CA ALA A 354 -20.88 0.61 -16.73
C ALA A 354 -21.14 0.84 -18.23
N ASN A 355 -21.69 2.00 -18.57
CA ASN A 355 -21.81 2.47 -19.96
C ASN A 355 -20.52 3.18 -20.36
N TYR A 356 -19.70 2.55 -21.20
CA TYR A 356 -18.44 3.11 -21.66
C TYR A 356 -18.58 4.43 -22.44
N GLU A 357 -19.69 4.65 -23.14
CA GLU A 357 -19.92 5.89 -23.87
C GLU A 357 -20.12 7.07 -22.93
N ASP A 358 -20.92 6.88 -21.87
CA ASP A 358 -21.17 7.92 -20.87
C ASP A 358 -19.88 8.26 -20.09
N VAL A 359 -19.05 7.25 -19.78
CA VAL A 359 -17.73 7.46 -19.14
C VAL A 359 -16.82 8.28 -20.05
N ILE A 360 -16.71 7.90 -21.32
CA ILE A 360 -15.87 8.60 -22.30
C ILE A 360 -16.33 10.06 -22.43
N GLN A 361 -17.65 10.31 -22.55
CA GLN A 361 -18.18 11.67 -22.66
C GLN A 361 -17.80 12.53 -21.44
N LYS A 362 -17.93 11.99 -20.21
CA LYS A 362 -17.53 12.70 -18.99
C LYS A 362 -16.03 13.04 -18.97
N CYS A 363 -15.21 12.11 -19.45
CA CYS A 363 -13.77 12.33 -19.55
C CYS A 363 -13.42 13.36 -20.64
N GLU A 364 -14.11 13.33 -21.78
CA GLU A 364 -13.93 14.32 -22.84
C GLU A 364 -14.31 15.73 -22.37
N ASP A 365 -15.45 15.87 -21.66
CA ASP A 365 -15.84 17.13 -21.04
C ASP A 365 -14.80 17.63 -20.02
N ALA A 366 -14.19 16.72 -19.24
CA ALA A 366 -13.10 17.03 -18.32
C ALA A 366 -11.83 17.48 -19.05
N ILE A 367 -11.47 16.82 -20.16
CA ILE A 367 -10.33 17.15 -21.01
C ILE A 367 -10.52 18.50 -21.71
N GLU A 368 -11.75 18.87 -22.07
CA GLU A 368 -12.03 20.20 -22.62
C GLU A 368 -11.77 21.31 -21.61
N LEU A 369 -11.99 21.05 -20.30
CA LEU A 369 -11.72 21.99 -19.22
C LEU A 369 -10.23 22.00 -18.80
N ASP A 370 -9.54 20.87 -18.92
CA ASP A 370 -8.11 20.73 -18.64
C ASP A 370 -7.46 19.69 -19.56
N ASN A 371 -6.89 20.16 -20.65
CA ASN A 371 -6.28 19.32 -21.68
C ASN A 371 -5.00 18.57 -21.21
N ASP A 372 -4.45 18.93 -20.05
CA ASP A 372 -3.28 18.31 -19.44
C ASP A 372 -3.66 17.28 -18.35
N PHE A 373 -4.95 16.98 -18.18
CA PHE A 373 -5.43 16.05 -17.17
C PHE A 373 -5.19 14.58 -17.56
N CYS A 374 -4.04 14.04 -17.23
CA CYS A 374 -3.59 12.69 -17.59
C CYS A 374 -4.59 11.59 -17.20
N ASP A 375 -5.15 11.62 -15.97
CA ASP A 375 -6.01 10.54 -15.47
C ASP A 375 -7.33 10.44 -16.25
N ALA A 376 -7.85 11.54 -16.82
CA ALA A 376 -9.01 11.50 -17.71
C ALA A 376 -8.70 10.72 -18.99
N TYR A 377 -7.53 10.93 -19.60
CA TYR A 377 -7.09 10.13 -20.76
C TYR A 377 -6.89 8.65 -20.40
N VAL A 378 -6.35 8.36 -19.23
CA VAL A 378 -6.19 6.98 -18.74
C VAL A 378 -7.55 6.29 -18.60
N LEU A 379 -8.57 6.96 -18.08
CA LEU A 379 -9.91 6.40 -17.94
C LEU A 379 -10.57 6.14 -19.30
N VAL A 380 -10.39 7.05 -20.27
CA VAL A 380 -10.78 6.80 -21.68
C VAL A 380 -10.08 5.55 -22.22
N CYS A 381 -8.78 5.39 -21.96
CA CYS A 381 -8.04 4.20 -22.38
C CYS A 381 -8.61 2.91 -21.77
N ARG A 382 -9.02 2.92 -20.50
CA ARG A 382 -9.66 1.74 -19.87
C ARG A 382 -10.95 1.36 -20.57
N CYS A 383 -11.80 2.32 -20.92
CA CYS A 383 -13.04 2.08 -21.65
C CYS A 383 -12.77 1.54 -23.07
N LEU A 384 -11.85 2.16 -23.81
CA LEU A 384 -11.49 1.74 -25.16
C LEU A 384 -10.89 0.34 -25.18
N PHE A 385 -10.06 -0.01 -24.19
CA PHE A 385 -9.53 -1.36 -24.04
C PHE A 385 -10.67 -2.39 -23.85
N GLY A 386 -11.67 -2.07 -23.02
CA GLY A 386 -12.87 -2.89 -22.87
C GLY A 386 -13.62 -3.06 -24.20
N LYS A 387 -13.79 -1.99 -24.99
CA LYS A 387 -14.47 -2.02 -26.29
C LYS A 387 -13.71 -2.86 -27.33
N VAL A 388 -12.37 -2.80 -27.37
CA VAL A 388 -11.54 -3.59 -28.31
C VAL A 388 -11.78 -5.09 -28.14
N PHE A 389 -11.98 -5.57 -26.92
CA PHE A 389 -12.17 -6.99 -26.62
C PHE A 389 -13.64 -7.42 -26.46
N SER A 390 -14.59 -6.48 -26.54
CA SER A 390 -16.02 -6.79 -26.49
C SER A 390 -16.57 -7.19 -27.86
N ASN A 391 -17.42 -8.24 -27.88
CA ASN A 391 -18.12 -8.65 -29.09
C ASN A 391 -19.15 -7.60 -29.58
N GLU A 392 -19.69 -6.81 -28.65
CA GLU A 392 -20.66 -5.74 -28.96
C GLU A 392 -20.04 -4.69 -29.89
N TYR A 393 -18.76 -4.34 -29.67
CA TYR A 393 -18.04 -3.35 -30.45
C TYR A 393 -17.16 -3.94 -31.55
N ALA A 394 -17.35 -5.23 -31.89
CA ALA A 394 -16.50 -5.92 -32.89
C ALA A 394 -16.52 -5.21 -34.27
N HIS A 395 -17.64 -4.57 -34.65
CA HIS A 395 -17.79 -3.82 -35.89
C HIS A 395 -16.96 -2.52 -35.94
N LYS A 396 -16.53 -1.98 -34.78
CA LYS A 396 -15.69 -0.78 -34.63
C LYS A 396 -14.29 -1.09 -34.08
N ARG A 397 -13.88 -2.36 -34.09
CA ARG A 397 -12.63 -2.77 -33.45
C ARG A 397 -11.41 -1.98 -33.94
N ALA A 398 -11.20 -1.87 -35.23
CA ALA A 398 -10.04 -1.16 -35.80
C ALA A 398 -10.04 0.34 -35.43
N GLU A 399 -11.19 0.98 -35.38
CA GLU A 399 -11.38 2.37 -34.96
C GLU A 399 -11.01 2.50 -33.44
N ASN A 400 -11.55 1.61 -32.59
CA ASN A 400 -11.26 1.61 -31.16
C ASN A 400 -9.77 1.32 -30.88
N GLU A 401 -9.13 0.43 -31.64
CA GLU A 401 -7.69 0.14 -31.52
C GLU A 401 -6.84 1.38 -31.85
N ALA A 402 -7.20 2.09 -32.93
CA ALA A 402 -6.48 3.32 -33.34
C ALA A 402 -6.64 4.42 -32.28
N LEU A 403 -7.89 4.66 -31.83
CA LEU A 403 -8.18 5.67 -30.81
C LEU A 403 -7.52 5.32 -29.46
N PHE A 404 -7.55 4.04 -29.06
CA PHE A 404 -6.88 3.59 -27.84
C PHE A 404 -5.37 3.90 -27.88
N HIS A 405 -4.70 3.62 -29.00
CA HIS A 405 -3.28 3.93 -29.13
C HIS A 405 -3.00 5.44 -29.10
N GLU A 406 -3.86 6.24 -29.72
CA GLU A 406 -3.75 7.71 -29.70
C GLU A 406 -3.86 8.25 -28.26
N MET A 407 -4.92 7.87 -27.54
CA MET A 407 -5.18 8.30 -26.16
C MET A 407 -4.10 7.82 -25.19
N ALA A 408 -3.60 6.59 -25.36
CA ALA A 408 -2.51 6.05 -24.55
C ALA A 408 -1.19 6.82 -24.75
N ASN A 409 -0.86 7.19 -26.01
CA ASN A 409 0.30 8.05 -26.28
C ASN A 409 0.13 9.43 -25.65
N LYS A 410 -1.07 9.99 -25.71
CA LYS A 410 -1.32 11.31 -25.14
C LYS A 410 -1.18 11.30 -23.62
N ALA A 411 -1.77 10.31 -22.93
CA ALA A 411 -1.62 10.11 -21.49
C ALA A 411 -0.14 9.96 -21.09
N TYR A 412 0.61 9.12 -21.81
CA TYR A 412 2.02 8.91 -21.53
C TYR A 412 2.86 10.16 -21.74
N ASN A 413 2.57 10.97 -22.78
CA ASN A 413 3.30 12.21 -23.03
C ASN A 413 3.01 13.29 -21.99
N LEU A 414 1.80 13.30 -21.42
CA LEU A 414 1.42 14.22 -20.35
C LEU A 414 2.13 13.86 -19.03
N ASP A 415 2.15 12.57 -18.67
CA ASP A 415 2.87 12.09 -17.49
C ASP A 415 3.52 10.72 -17.72
N PRO A 416 4.79 10.68 -18.16
CA PRO A 416 5.52 9.42 -18.37
C PRO A 416 5.89 8.70 -17.06
N ASN A 417 5.61 9.28 -15.90
CA ASN A 417 5.78 8.67 -14.59
C ASN A 417 4.47 8.20 -13.97
N ASN A 418 3.33 8.41 -14.62
CA ASN A 418 2.06 7.80 -14.22
C ASN A 418 2.05 6.33 -14.65
N PRO A 419 2.05 5.36 -13.69
CA PRO A 419 2.16 3.95 -14.02
C PRO A 419 1.00 3.44 -14.87
N GLU A 420 -0.21 3.99 -14.72
CA GLU A 420 -1.37 3.57 -15.50
C GLU A 420 -1.34 4.10 -16.94
N ALA A 421 -0.80 5.29 -17.16
CA ALA A 421 -0.55 5.80 -18.52
C ALA A 421 0.49 4.93 -19.24
N VAL A 422 1.54 4.50 -18.52
CA VAL A 422 2.54 3.56 -19.05
C VAL A 422 1.92 2.20 -19.38
N ILE A 423 1.05 1.65 -18.49
CA ILE A 423 0.30 0.40 -18.75
C ILE A 423 -0.60 0.56 -19.98
N ALA A 424 -1.33 1.65 -20.11
CA ALA A 424 -2.19 1.88 -21.26
C ALA A 424 -1.40 1.85 -22.57
N LEU A 425 -0.23 2.50 -22.58
CA LEU A 425 0.68 2.48 -23.72
C LEU A 425 1.26 1.08 -23.98
N SER A 426 1.71 0.35 -22.95
CA SER A 426 2.17 -1.04 -23.05
C SER A 426 1.11 -1.92 -23.71
N ARG A 427 -0.15 -1.84 -23.26
CA ARG A 427 -1.27 -2.60 -23.83
C ARG A 427 -1.56 -2.26 -25.28
N SER A 428 -1.35 -1.01 -25.68
CA SER A 428 -1.52 -0.60 -27.08
C SER A 428 -0.49 -1.26 -28.01
N PHE A 429 0.74 -1.46 -27.53
CA PHE A 429 1.78 -2.21 -28.26
C PHE A 429 1.49 -3.71 -28.30
N ASN A 430 0.82 -4.29 -27.29
CA ASN A 430 0.33 -5.67 -27.37
C ASN A 430 -0.65 -5.87 -28.52
N ILE A 431 -1.60 -4.94 -28.73
CA ILE A 431 -2.54 -4.98 -29.84
C ILE A 431 -1.81 -4.92 -31.17
N LYS A 432 -0.76 -4.10 -31.27
CA LYS A 432 0.12 -3.99 -32.45
C LYS A 432 1.09 -5.17 -32.63
N ARG A 433 1.13 -6.11 -31.67
CA ARG A 433 2.07 -7.27 -31.62
C ARG A 433 3.54 -6.86 -31.56
N ASP A 434 3.84 -5.67 -31.07
CA ASP A 434 5.20 -5.21 -30.76
C ASP A 434 5.52 -5.60 -29.30
N TYR A 435 5.95 -6.84 -29.12
CA TYR A 435 6.17 -7.42 -27.81
C TYR A 435 7.40 -6.85 -27.10
N ASP A 436 8.43 -6.44 -27.83
CA ASP A 436 9.62 -5.84 -27.23
C ASP A 436 9.28 -4.51 -26.55
N LYS A 437 8.57 -3.64 -27.26
CA LYS A 437 8.13 -2.35 -26.71
C LYS A 437 7.12 -2.51 -25.60
N ARG A 438 6.24 -3.53 -25.70
CA ARG A 438 5.31 -3.89 -24.64
C ARG A 438 6.03 -4.24 -23.34
N ILE A 439 7.05 -5.11 -23.40
CA ILE A 439 7.79 -5.57 -22.22
C ILE A 439 8.55 -4.40 -21.59
N GLU A 440 9.26 -3.59 -22.40
CA GLU A 440 9.97 -2.40 -21.92
C GLU A 440 9.03 -1.47 -21.11
N LEU A 441 7.85 -1.19 -21.63
CA LEU A 441 6.88 -0.32 -20.97
C LEU A 441 6.25 -0.97 -19.74
N ALA A 442 5.95 -2.26 -19.79
CA ALA A 442 5.42 -2.99 -18.63
C ALA A 442 6.44 -3.06 -17.47
N GLU A 443 7.73 -3.26 -17.80
CA GLU A 443 8.82 -3.20 -16.83
C GLU A 443 8.94 -1.80 -16.21
N ARG A 444 8.87 -0.75 -17.06
CA ARG A 444 8.85 0.62 -16.60
C ARG A 444 7.68 0.92 -15.65
N ALA A 445 6.47 0.44 -15.96
CA ALA A 445 5.32 0.60 -15.08
C ALA A 445 5.54 -0.07 -13.72
N LEU A 446 6.12 -1.28 -13.72
CA LEU A 446 6.46 -2.01 -12.50
C LEU A 446 7.54 -1.30 -11.67
N GLU A 447 8.57 -0.71 -12.31
CA GLU A 447 9.57 0.11 -11.63
C GLU A 447 8.95 1.36 -10.97
N LEU A 448 7.98 1.99 -11.65
CA LEU A 448 7.27 3.16 -11.13
C LEU A 448 6.44 2.80 -9.90
N ASN A 449 5.72 1.68 -9.95
CA ASN A 449 4.92 1.22 -8.82
C ASN A 449 4.93 -0.31 -8.68
N PRO A 450 5.92 -0.90 -7.97
CA PRO A 450 6.04 -2.36 -7.79
C PRO A 450 4.93 -2.97 -6.92
N ASN A 451 4.16 -2.14 -6.22
CA ASN A 451 3.07 -2.55 -5.35
C ASN A 451 1.69 -2.26 -5.95
N HIS A 452 1.61 -1.90 -7.23
CA HIS A 452 0.33 -1.71 -7.91
C HIS A 452 -0.13 -3.02 -8.57
N PRO A 453 -1.39 -3.51 -8.32
CA PRO A 453 -1.86 -4.77 -8.88
C PRO A 453 -1.79 -4.82 -10.41
N ALA A 454 -2.24 -3.73 -11.09
CA ALA A 454 -2.23 -3.69 -12.54
C ALA A 454 -0.82 -3.69 -13.13
N CYS A 455 0.19 -3.07 -12.47
CA CYS A 455 1.58 -3.11 -12.93
C CYS A 455 2.15 -4.54 -12.86
N ASN A 456 1.92 -5.22 -11.75
CA ASN A 456 2.35 -6.62 -11.59
C ASN A 456 1.66 -7.52 -12.62
N HIS A 457 0.34 -7.40 -12.77
CA HIS A 457 -0.41 -8.20 -13.74
C HIS A 457 0.04 -7.94 -15.18
N ASP A 458 0.16 -6.67 -15.60
CA ASP A 458 0.54 -6.32 -16.97
C ASP A 458 1.97 -6.77 -17.31
N TYR A 459 2.90 -6.63 -16.36
CA TYR A 459 4.25 -7.16 -16.50
C TYR A 459 4.25 -8.70 -16.59
N GLY A 460 3.54 -9.38 -15.69
CA GLY A 460 3.38 -10.83 -15.75
C GLY A 460 2.86 -11.30 -17.12
N LEU A 461 1.80 -10.65 -17.63
CA LEU A 461 1.27 -10.90 -18.98
C LEU A 461 2.29 -10.61 -20.09
N ALA A 462 3.10 -9.56 -19.96
CA ALA A 462 4.05 -9.19 -21.00
C ALA A 462 5.16 -10.24 -21.14
N ILE A 463 5.73 -10.71 -20.03
CA ILE A 463 6.84 -11.66 -20.03
C ILE A 463 6.45 -13.11 -20.38
N THR A 464 5.13 -13.44 -20.36
CA THR A 464 4.67 -14.74 -20.88
C THR A 464 5.02 -14.95 -22.36
N ASN A 465 5.07 -13.85 -23.15
CA ASN A 465 5.40 -13.93 -24.58
C ASN A 465 6.85 -14.29 -24.86
N ILE A 466 7.73 -14.19 -23.88
CA ILE A 466 9.14 -14.59 -23.97
C ILE A 466 9.47 -15.83 -23.14
N GLY A 467 8.46 -16.55 -22.64
CA GLY A 467 8.60 -17.81 -21.95
C GLY A 467 9.09 -17.74 -20.50
N ARG A 468 9.09 -16.56 -19.88
CA ARG A 468 9.43 -16.40 -18.45
C ARG A 468 8.22 -16.72 -17.57
N PHE A 469 7.82 -18.01 -17.55
CA PHE A 469 6.56 -18.42 -16.96
C PHE A 469 6.56 -18.36 -15.42
N ASP A 470 7.64 -18.82 -14.77
CA ASP A 470 7.73 -18.78 -13.30
C ASP A 470 7.66 -17.35 -12.77
N ASP A 471 8.45 -16.44 -13.35
CA ASP A 471 8.41 -15.02 -13.00
C ASP A 471 7.02 -14.40 -13.28
N ALA A 472 6.37 -14.82 -14.38
CA ALA A 472 5.03 -14.35 -14.71
C ALA A 472 4.00 -14.78 -13.66
N LEU A 473 4.06 -16.04 -13.20
CA LEU A 473 3.20 -16.55 -12.14
C LEU A 473 3.38 -15.77 -10.84
N ASP A 474 4.61 -15.48 -10.43
CA ASP A 474 4.91 -14.71 -9.22
C ASP A 474 4.24 -13.34 -9.26
N HIS A 475 4.35 -12.62 -10.38
CA HIS A 475 3.74 -11.31 -10.57
C HIS A 475 2.22 -11.38 -10.65
N ILE A 476 1.65 -12.37 -11.33
CA ILE A 476 0.19 -12.57 -11.41
C ILE A 476 -0.37 -12.89 -10.02
N PHE A 477 0.23 -13.81 -9.27
CA PHE A 477 -0.20 -14.13 -7.91
C PHE A 477 -0.04 -12.94 -6.95
N LYS A 478 1.02 -12.15 -7.11
CA LYS A 478 1.19 -10.90 -6.36
C LYS A 478 0.04 -9.93 -6.64
N ALA A 479 -0.35 -9.75 -7.90
CA ALA A 479 -1.49 -8.92 -8.28
C ALA A 479 -2.81 -9.42 -7.65
N MET A 480 -3.06 -10.75 -7.72
CA MET A 480 -4.25 -11.38 -7.12
C MET A 480 -4.30 -11.19 -5.60
N LYS A 481 -3.16 -11.25 -4.92
CA LYS A 481 -3.07 -11.02 -3.48
C LYS A 481 -3.40 -9.57 -3.11
N MET A 482 -3.00 -8.62 -3.95
CA MET A 482 -3.24 -7.19 -3.72
C MET A 482 -4.66 -6.75 -4.07
N ASP A 483 -5.39 -7.53 -4.85
CA ASP A 483 -6.78 -7.28 -5.24
C ASP A 483 -7.64 -8.56 -5.08
N PRO A 484 -7.89 -9.00 -3.84
CA PRO A 484 -8.58 -10.25 -3.56
C PRO A 484 -10.02 -10.30 -4.07
N ALA A 485 -10.72 -9.17 -4.18
CA ALA A 485 -12.08 -9.12 -4.71
C ALA A 485 -12.14 -9.33 -6.24
N ARG A 486 -11.05 -9.07 -6.96
CA ARG A 486 -10.99 -9.19 -8.42
C ARG A 486 -10.02 -10.26 -8.90
N GLN A 487 -9.69 -11.26 -8.11
CA GLN A 487 -8.77 -12.35 -8.50
C GLN A 487 -9.10 -12.92 -9.88
N ARG A 488 -10.41 -13.07 -10.21
CA ARG A 488 -10.89 -13.59 -11.50
C ARG A 488 -10.58 -12.69 -12.70
N GLN A 489 -10.17 -11.45 -12.47
CA GLN A 489 -9.71 -10.57 -13.56
C GLN A 489 -8.22 -10.78 -13.87
N TYR A 490 -7.47 -11.39 -12.96
CA TYR A 490 -6.04 -11.65 -13.08
C TYR A 490 -5.74 -13.11 -13.48
N ASP A 491 -6.56 -14.07 -13.05
CA ASP A 491 -6.29 -15.51 -13.20
C ASP A 491 -6.65 -16.07 -14.58
N PHE A 492 -7.29 -15.28 -15.48
CA PHE A 492 -7.72 -15.75 -16.79
C PHE A 492 -6.58 -16.26 -17.69
N ILE A 493 -5.35 -15.81 -17.45
CA ILE A 493 -4.15 -16.21 -18.18
C ILE A 493 -3.53 -17.50 -17.64
N LEU A 494 -3.81 -17.85 -16.38
CA LEU A 494 -3.18 -19.00 -15.72
C LEU A 494 -3.34 -20.32 -16.47
N PRO A 495 -4.53 -20.67 -17.03
CA PRO A 495 -4.66 -21.86 -17.85
C PRO A 495 -3.67 -21.92 -19.01
N LEU A 496 -3.42 -20.77 -19.67
CA LEU A 496 -2.50 -20.69 -20.81
C LEU A 496 -1.04 -20.83 -20.38
N VAL A 497 -0.67 -20.20 -19.26
CA VAL A 497 0.69 -20.31 -18.71
C VAL A 497 0.98 -21.75 -18.31
N TYR A 498 0.09 -22.40 -17.57
CA TYR A 498 0.28 -23.80 -17.16
C TYR A 498 0.24 -24.79 -18.33
N MET A 499 -0.57 -24.55 -19.37
CA MET A 499 -0.51 -25.33 -20.62
C MET A 499 0.86 -25.19 -21.32
N ALA A 500 1.41 -23.98 -21.34
CA ALA A 500 2.73 -23.74 -21.92
C ALA A 500 3.86 -24.41 -21.11
N MET A 501 3.69 -24.54 -19.80
CA MET A 501 4.58 -25.27 -18.90
C MET A 501 4.35 -26.80 -18.91
N HIS A 502 3.36 -27.27 -19.66
CA HIS A 502 2.92 -28.69 -19.66
C HIS A 502 2.40 -29.18 -18.29
N ASP A 503 1.99 -28.30 -17.42
CA ASP A 503 1.33 -28.61 -16.14
C ASP A 503 -0.19 -28.73 -16.33
N SER A 504 -0.61 -29.94 -16.72
CA SER A 504 -2.02 -30.22 -17.00
C SER A 504 -2.92 -30.13 -15.76
N GLU A 505 -2.39 -30.38 -14.56
CA GLU A 505 -3.16 -30.35 -13.32
C GLU A 505 -3.60 -28.92 -12.98
N ASN A 506 -2.65 -27.99 -12.91
CA ASN A 506 -2.95 -26.59 -12.65
C ASN A 506 -3.70 -25.92 -13.82
N ALA A 507 -3.36 -26.27 -15.06
CA ALA A 507 -4.11 -25.81 -16.24
C ALA A 507 -5.60 -26.19 -16.14
N LEU A 508 -5.89 -27.45 -15.76
CA LEU A 508 -7.27 -27.94 -15.59
C LEU A 508 -8.01 -27.24 -14.46
N LYS A 509 -7.34 -27.04 -13.31
CA LYS A 509 -7.89 -26.35 -12.16
C LYS A 509 -8.38 -24.95 -12.55
N TYR A 510 -7.49 -24.12 -13.08
CA TYR A 510 -7.83 -22.72 -13.41
C TYR A 510 -8.77 -22.61 -14.61
N ALA A 511 -8.69 -23.50 -15.60
CA ALA A 511 -9.63 -23.51 -16.72
C ALA A 511 -11.05 -23.83 -16.26
N LYS A 512 -11.25 -24.78 -15.35
CA LYS A 512 -12.55 -25.11 -14.75
C LYS A 512 -13.09 -23.98 -13.91
N GLU A 513 -12.28 -23.43 -13.02
CA GLU A 513 -12.68 -22.33 -12.13
C GLU A 513 -13.15 -21.13 -12.93
N HIS A 514 -12.41 -20.75 -13.97
CA HIS A 514 -12.76 -19.60 -14.80
C HIS A 514 -13.98 -19.88 -15.69
N HIS A 515 -14.10 -21.08 -16.24
CA HIS A 515 -15.25 -21.50 -17.01
C HIS A 515 -16.54 -21.46 -16.18
N ASN A 516 -16.49 -21.90 -14.92
CA ASN A 516 -17.64 -21.85 -14.01
C ASN A 516 -18.04 -20.41 -13.64
N TYR A 517 -17.06 -19.51 -13.52
CA TYR A 517 -17.30 -18.11 -13.22
C TYR A 517 -17.90 -17.34 -14.40
N LYS A 518 -17.33 -17.51 -15.60
CA LYS A 518 -17.78 -16.86 -16.84
C LYS A 518 -17.67 -17.83 -18.01
N PRO A 519 -18.73 -18.61 -18.29
CA PRO A 519 -18.74 -19.54 -19.40
C PRO A 519 -18.38 -18.86 -20.72
N HIS A 520 -17.41 -19.42 -21.45
CA HIS A 520 -16.99 -18.90 -22.75
C HIS A 520 -16.41 -20.06 -23.58
N SER A 521 -16.68 -20.05 -24.89
CA SER A 521 -16.24 -21.09 -25.83
C SER A 521 -14.73 -21.40 -25.75
N ARG A 522 -13.89 -20.42 -25.49
CA ARG A 522 -12.43 -20.63 -25.35
C ARG A 522 -12.08 -21.67 -24.28
N TYR A 523 -12.81 -21.67 -23.15
CA TYR A 523 -12.54 -22.61 -22.06
C TYR A 523 -12.97 -24.03 -22.40
N GLU A 524 -14.02 -24.22 -23.23
CA GLU A 524 -14.35 -25.55 -23.76
C GLU A 524 -13.20 -26.08 -24.62
N GLY A 525 -12.58 -25.24 -25.46
CA GLY A 525 -11.39 -25.62 -26.23
C GLY A 525 -10.18 -25.94 -25.35
N TYR A 526 -9.93 -25.15 -24.27
CA TYR A 526 -8.85 -25.42 -23.32
C TYR A 526 -9.07 -26.74 -22.59
N LEU A 527 -10.28 -26.97 -22.07
CA LEU A 527 -10.63 -28.21 -21.37
C LEU A 527 -10.48 -29.43 -22.29
N ALA A 528 -10.92 -29.34 -23.54
CA ALA A 528 -10.75 -30.40 -24.53
C ALA A 528 -9.26 -30.76 -24.72
N ALA A 529 -8.38 -29.77 -24.89
CA ALA A 529 -6.96 -29.97 -25.09
C ALA A 529 -6.28 -30.50 -23.83
N ILE A 530 -6.61 -29.98 -22.65
CA ILE A 530 -6.03 -30.41 -21.37
C ILE A 530 -6.39 -31.86 -21.05
N TYR A 531 -7.69 -32.22 -21.14
CA TYR A 531 -8.13 -33.60 -20.91
C TYR A 531 -7.49 -34.58 -21.89
N ALA A 532 -7.38 -34.21 -23.18
CA ALA A 532 -6.76 -35.06 -24.18
C ALA A 532 -5.25 -35.29 -23.90
N ASN A 533 -4.53 -34.24 -23.50
CA ASN A 533 -3.12 -34.35 -23.15
C ASN A 533 -2.88 -35.11 -21.81
N SER A 534 -3.89 -35.12 -20.93
CA SER A 534 -3.90 -35.89 -19.68
C SER A 534 -4.39 -37.34 -19.87
N GLY A 535 -4.85 -37.72 -21.10
CA GLY A 535 -5.28 -39.09 -21.42
C GLY A 535 -6.77 -39.37 -21.22
N ASP A 536 -7.57 -38.41 -20.75
CA ASP A 536 -9.03 -38.53 -20.61
C ASP A 536 -9.73 -38.13 -21.92
N LEU A 537 -9.74 -39.05 -22.88
CA LEU A 537 -10.27 -38.79 -24.20
C LEU A 537 -11.80 -38.64 -24.24
N ASP A 538 -12.53 -39.18 -23.29
CA ASP A 538 -13.99 -39.09 -23.23
C ASP A 538 -14.42 -37.67 -22.82
N MET A 539 -13.78 -37.15 -21.78
CA MET A 539 -14.00 -35.74 -21.41
C MET A 539 -13.51 -34.79 -22.49
N ALA A 540 -12.37 -35.07 -23.11
CA ALA A 540 -11.82 -34.27 -24.19
C ALA A 540 -12.80 -34.15 -25.36
N ARG A 541 -13.40 -35.26 -25.83
CA ARG A 541 -14.40 -35.27 -26.91
C ARG A 541 -15.67 -34.51 -26.52
N THR A 542 -16.10 -34.65 -25.26
CA THR A 542 -17.27 -33.96 -24.74
C THR A 542 -17.08 -32.42 -24.81
N HIS A 543 -15.94 -31.93 -24.37
CA HIS A 543 -15.61 -30.51 -24.41
C HIS A 543 -15.34 -30.01 -25.84
N LEU A 544 -14.70 -30.84 -26.70
CA LEU A 544 -14.49 -30.51 -28.09
C LEU A 544 -15.83 -30.32 -28.82
N ALA A 545 -16.81 -31.21 -28.61
CA ALA A 545 -18.13 -31.09 -29.23
C ALA A 545 -18.83 -29.76 -28.87
N LYS A 546 -18.80 -29.38 -27.58
CA LYS A 546 -19.34 -28.08 -27.12
C LYS A 546 -18.58 -26.89 -27.71
N PHE A 547 -17.25 -26.99 -27.81
CA PHE A 547 -16.43 -25.96 -28.43
C PHE A 547 -16.81 -25.74 -29.90
N LEU A 548 -16.95 -26.80 -30.67
CA LEU A 548 -17.31 -26.73 -32.11
C LEU A 548 -18.73 -26.26 -32.32
N GLU A 549 -19.67 -26.59 -31.42
CA GLU A 549 -21.03 -26.05 -31.44
C GLU A 549 -21.05 -24.53 -31.31
N GLN A 550 -20.21 -23.98 -30.41
CA GLN A 550 -20.11 -22.55 -30.16
C GLN A 550 -19.21 -21.81 -31.16
N ARG A 551 -18.32 -22.53 -31.88
CA ARG A 551 -17.36 -21.99 -32.85
C ARG A 551 -17.44 -22.75 -34.18
N PRO A 552 -18.55 -22.64 -34.89
CA PRO A 552 -18.78 -23.43 -36.11
C PRO A 552 -17.82 -23.11 -37.28
N GLU A 553 -17.09 -21.98 -37.17
CA GLU A 553 -16.04 -21.62 -38.14
C GLU A 553 -14.76 -22.45 -37.97
N VAL A 554 -14.54 -23.08 -36.83
CA VAL A 554 -13.38 -23.97 -36.56
C VAL A 554 -13.78 -25.39 -36.92
N LYS A 555 -13.30 -25.89 -38.07
CA LYS A 555 -13.58 -27.26 -38.54
C LYS A 555 -12.35 -28.16 -38.48
N THR A 556 -11.18 -27.55 -38.53
CA THR A 556 -9.89 -28.24 -38.61
C THR A 556 -8.86 -27.60 -37.66
N LEU A 557 -7.75 -28.32 -37.44
CA LEU A 557 -6.59 -27.77 -36.73
C LEU A 557 -6.05 -26.53 -37.44
N ALA A 558 -6.03 -26.53 -38.77
CA ALA A 558 -5.61 -25.39 -39.58
C ALA A 558 -6.51 -24.14 -39.38
N ASP A 559 -7.80 -24.33 -39.13
CA ASP A 559 -8.67 -23.21 -38.75
C ASP A 559 -8.40 -22.71 -37.37
N TYR A 560 -8.18 -23.61 -36.41
CA TYR A 560 -7.88 -23.24 -35.03
C TYR A 560 -6.51 -22.56 -34.90
N GLU A 561 -5.52 -22.97 -35.69
CA GLU A 561 -4.17 -22.38 -35.72
C GLU A 561 -4.18 -20.86 -35.98
N LYS A 562 -5.18 -20.36 -36.69
CA LYS A 562 -5.35 -18.92 -36.99
C LYS A 562 -5.75 -18.09 -35.75
N VAL A 563 -6.32 -18.75 -34.74
CA VAL A 563 -6.91 -18.10 -33.54
C VAL A 563 -6.35 -18.62 -32.22
N VAL A 564 -5.49 -19.65 -32.24
CA VAL A 564 -4.89 -20.23 -31.05
C VAL A 564 -3.95 -19.23 -30.35
N PRO A 565 -3.95 -19.18 -29.01
CA PRO A 565 -2.97 -18.39 -28.27
C PRO A 565 -1.54 -18.86 -28.53
N THR A 566 -0.66 -17.93 -28.91
CA THR A 566 0.74 -18.26 -29.29
C THR A 566 1.50 -18.93 -28.17
N ILE A 567 1.26 -18.52 -26.93
CA ILE A 567 1.96 -18.96 -25.71
C ILE A 567 1.85 -20.49 -25.46
N CYS A 568 0.72 -21.12 -25.81
CA CYS A 568 0.47 -22.55 -25.60
C CYS A 568 0.07 -23.29 -26.89
N LYS A 569 0.49 -22.77 -28.04
CA LYS A 569 0.05 -23.25 -29.36
C LYS A 569 0.27 -24.76 -29.53
N ASP A 570 1.46 -25.26 -29.25
CA ASP A 570 1.82 -26.66 -29.45
C ASP A 570 1.00 -27.59 -28.53
N PHE A 571 0.81 -27.20 -27.28
CA PHE A 571 -0.03 -27.93 -26.33
C PHE A 571 -1.47 -28.04 -26.81
N MET A 572 -2.04 -26.92 -27.28
CA MET A 572 -3.41 -26.82 -27.75
C MET A 572 -3.64 -27.66 -29.02
N LEU A 573 -2.79 -27.51 -30.03
CA LEU A 573 -2.91 -28.27 -31.29
C LEU A 573 -2.76 -29.78 -31.06
N SER A 574 -1.75 -30.20 -30.26
CA SER A 574 -1.58 -31.59 -29.88
C SER A 574 -2.80 -32.16 -29.15
N GLY A 575 -3.34 -31.42 -28.18
CA GLY A 575 -4.49 -31.84 -27.40
C GLY A 575 -5.77 -31.98 -28.24
N LEU A 576 -6.07 -30.93 -29.07
CA LEU A 576 -7.26 -30.96 -29.92
C LEU A 576 -7.19 -32.05 -31.02
N ALA A 577 -6.00 -32.33 -31.57
CA ALA A 577 -5.79 -33.47 -32.47
C ALA A 577 -6.13 -34.79 -31.78
N LYS A 578 -5.63 -35.02 -30.57
CA LYS A 578 -5.93 -36.23 -29.76
C LYS A 578 -7.43 -36.32 -29.41
N ALA A 579 -8.09 -35.19 -29.20
CA ALA A 579 -9.53 -35.11 -28.94
C ALA A 579 -10.38 -35.45 -30.18
N GLY A 580 -9.79 -35.40 -31.38
CA GLY A 580 -10.44 -35.78 -32.64
C GLY A 580 -10.75 -34.60 -33.58
N LEU A 581 -10.18 -33.40 -33.39
CA LEU A 581 -10.26 -32.34 -34.39
C LEU A 581 -9.38 -32.70 -35.60
N PRO A 582 -9.92 -32.72 -36.84
CA PRO A 582 -9.15 -33.14 -38.02
C PRO A 582 -8.04 -32.15 -38.38
N ASP A 583 -7.00 -32.63 -39.06
CA ASP A 583 -5.85 -31.78 -39.45
C ASP A 583 -6.24 -30.76 -40.54
N ALA A 584 -7.02 -31.20 -41.56
CA ALA A 584 -7.44 -30.40 -42.70
C ALA A 584 -8.87 -30.76 -43.15
#